data_3a53488619f1ca8a45a73fc39f9b313f
#
_entry.id   3a53488619f1ca8a45a73fc39f9b313f
#
_cell.length_a   1.000
_cell.length_b   1.000
_cell.length_c   1.000
_cell.angle_alpha   90.00
_cell.angle_beta   90.00
_cell.angle_gamma   90.00
#
_symmetry.space_group_name_H-M   'P 1'
#
loop_
_entity.id
_entity.type
_entity.pdbx_description
1 polymer ?
#
loop_
_entity_poly.entity_id
_entity_poly.type
_entity_poly.pdbx_seq_one_letter_code
_entity_poly.pdbx_strand_id
1 'polypeptide(L)'
;MEPLFHVQNLPFPHLTWATTSWNMGAAFWPLLFVPLTESSGRMPGYFIAYIILIISLFPSAFAPNYATLVVTRFFGGGASSVSINIVGGSISDVWLGDKARSLPMSLFGFTSVIGIALGPFVGSAIQAIHKKDPWRWIFYVQIIYNTGLLPVFWLILRETRPDVILQRRAKRIRKQTGRPVYSESELDGTQVLESLKISFQRPAHMLLTEPVVAFFTLWIAFAWGILFLFFSSVVQTFSSNYGMNTLQTGTVQLAISVGALIGLAINPLQDRIFLRTDKKNKEKPGRPIPEARLYTSIPGSLLFAAGLFWYGWASLPDVHWIVPTCGVACAGLGIYSIYMAVVNYLTDAYEKYAASALSVASLGRNSFAAFLPLASPQLFSNLGYGWAGSLLGFIGVALSLVPVVLVLKGPTIRRRSPFMREASWSGGEEKKETHDEES
;
A
#
# COMPACT_ATOMS: atom_id res chain seq x y z
N MET A 1 -10.90 13.22 22.57
CA MET A 1 -11.40 14.21 21.58
C MET A 1 -12.79 14.76 21.91
N GLU A 2 -13.68 13.98 22.53
CA GLU A 2 -15.06 14.43 22.87
C GLU A 2 -15.17 15.75 23.64
N PRO A 3 -14.39 16.02 24.69
CA PRO A 3 -14.54 17.30 25.43
C PRO A 3 -14.02 18.52 24.69
N LEU A 4 -13.17 18.35 23.66
CA LEU A 4 -12.46 19.44 23.00
C LEU A 4 -13.26 20.13 21.89
N PHE A 5 -14.26 19.44 21.31
CA PHE A 5 -15.06 19.98 20.21
C PHE A 5 -16.53 20.24 20.59
N HIS A 6 -16.89 20.21 21.90
CA HIS A 6 -18.29 20.26 22.38
C HIS A 6 -19.22 19.23 21.70
N VAL A 7 -18.66 18.11 21.28
CA VAL A 7 -19.36 17.05 20.55
C VAL A 7 -19.75 15.98 21.56
N GLN A 8 -20.59 16.34 22.53
CA GLN A 8 -20.96 15.48 23.65
C GLN A 8 -21.90 14.31 23.29
N ASN A 9 -22.36 14.20 22.04
CA ASN A 9 -23.36 13.18 21.66
C ASN A 9 -23.16 12.56 20.27
N LEU A 10 -21.95 12.59 19.69
CA LEU A 10 -21.72 11.83 18.47
C LEU A 10 -21.53 10.34 18.81
N PRO A 11 -22.30 9.43 18.18
CA PRO A 11 -22.04 7.99 18.29
C PRO A 11 -20.58 7.69 17.92
N PHE A 12 -19.97 6.70 18.56
CA PHE A 12 -18.57 6.31 18.38
C PHE A 12 -18.08 6.25 16.92
N PRO A 13 -18.89 5.87 15.91
CA PRO A 13 -18.50 5.91 14.52
C PRO A 13 -18.03 7.30 14.04
N HIS A 14 -18.58 8.38 14.58
CA HIS A 14 -18.20 9.72 14.14
C HIS A 14 -16.79 10.11 14.57
N LEU A 15 -16.25 9.57 15.66
CA LEU A 15 -14.88 9.84 16.11
C LEU A 15 -13.81 9.28 15.15
N THR A 16 -14.13 8.23 14.42
CA THR A 16 -13.22 7.58 13.46
C THR A 16 -13.24 8.20 12.07
N TRP A 17 -14.18 9.11 11.76
CA TRP A 17 -14.28 9.75 10.44
C TRP A 17 -13.01 10.51 10.01
N ALA A 18 -12.21 11.00 10.94
CA ALA A 18 -10.92 11.62 10.60
C ALA A 18 -9.94 10.61 9.99
N THR A 19 -9.93 9.35 10.47
CA THR A 19 -9.13 8.26 9.90
C THR A 19 -9.73 7.76 8.59
N THR A 20 -11.06 7.62 8.55
CA THR A 20 -11.82 7.28 7.33
C THR A 20 -11.54 8.28 6.22
N SER A 21 -11.60 9.59 6.53
CA SER A 21 -11.33 10.67 5.57
C SER A 21 -9.91 10.61 5.02
N TRP A 22 -8.91 10.36 5.86
CA TRP A 22 -7.52 10.15 5.43
C TRP A 22 -7.41 9.01 4.43
N ASN A 23 -7.98 7.85 4.74
CA ASN A 23 -7.93 6.68 3.87
C ASN A 23 -8.75 6.87 2.59
N MET A 24 -9.87 7.61 2.63
CA MET A 24 -10.63 7.97 1.43
C MET A 24 -9.82 8.90 0.51
N GLY A 25 -9.14 9.91 1.04
CA GLY A 25 -8.17 10.69 0.29
C GLY A 25 -7.10 9.79 -0.34
N ALA A 26 -6.54 8.88 0.45
CA ALA A 26 -5.53 7.93 0.00
C ALA A 26 -6.04 6.95 -1.07
N ALA A 27 -7.34 6.67 -1.13
CA ALA A 27 -7.95 5.82 -2.14
C ALA A 27 -8.09 6.52 -3.50
N PHE A 28 -8.57 7.77 -3.52
CA PHE A 28 -8.96 8.44 -4.76
C PHE A 28 -7.84 9.28 -5.39
N TRP A 29 -7.00 9.95 -4.60
CA TRP A 29 -5.98 10.85 -5.15
C TRP A 29 -4.95 10.17 -6.06
N PRO A 30 -4.45 8.96 -5.76
CA PRO A 30 -3.52 8.30 -6.67
C PRO A 30 -4.08 8.06 -8.06
N LEU A 31 -5.39 7.80 -8.20
CA LEU A 31 -6.02 7.60 -9.50
C LEU A 31 -5.91 8.84 -10.40
N LEU A 32 -5.92 10.05 -9.79
CA LEU A 32 -5.79 11.32 -10.50
C LEU A 32 -4.33 11.71 -10.73
N PHE A 33 -3.53 11.64 -9.68
CA PHE A 33 -2.22 12.29 -9.65
C PHE A 33 -1.07 11.38 -10.07
N VAL A 34 -1.15 10.06 -9.87
CA VAL A 34 -0.08 9.15 -10.30
C VAL A 34 0.12 9.16 -11.81
N PRO A 35 -0.94 9.11 -12.66
CA PRO A 35 -0.78 9.20 -14.10
C PRO A 35 -0.16 10.53 -14.57
N LEU A 36 -0.46 11.63 -13.88
CA LEU A 36 0.17 12.92 -14.17
C LEU A 36 1.68 12.87 -13.96
N THR A 37 2.16 12.07 -13.01
CA THR A 37 3.60 11.91 -12.78
C THR A 37 4.30 11.07 -13.84
N GLU A 38 3.57 10.29 -14.60
CA GLU A 38 4.12 9.53 -15.74
C GLU A 38 4.46 10.43 -16.92
N SER A 39 3.66 11.48 -17.13
CA SER A 39 3.89 12.47 -18.20
C SER A 39 4.77 13.65 -17.77
N SER A 40 4.61 14.14 -16.53
CA SER A 40 5.33 15.32 -16.01
C SER A 40 6.68 14.99 -15.34
N GLY A 41 6.89 13.72 -14.99
CA GLY A 41 8.04 13.22 -14.25
C GLY A 41 7.71 12.86 -12.80
N ARG A 42 8.51 11.96 -12.23
CA ARG A 42 8.33 11.47 -10.85
C ARG A 42 8.64 12.56 -9.82
N MET A 43 9.75 13.29 -10.03
CA MET A 43 10.23 14.30 -9.08
C MET A 43 9.21 15.41 -8.81
N PRO A 44 8.61 16.09 -9.81
CA PRO A 44 7.56 17.08 -9.56
C PRO A 44 6.38 16.52 -8.78
N GLY A 45 5.97 15.28 -9.09
CA GLY A 45 4.88 14.60 -8.39
C GLY A 45 5.17 14.42 -6.90
N TYR A 46 6.37 13.98 -6.54
CA TYR A 46 6.79 13.88 -5.14
C TYR A 46 6.73 15.23 -4.42
N PHE A 47 7.30 16.29 -5.02
CA PHE A 47 7.36 17.60 -4.36
C PHE A 47 5.97 18.23 -4.20
N ILE A 48 5.15 18.19 -5.24
CA ILE A 48 3.78 18.75 -5.17
C ILE A 48 2.99 18.02 -4.10
N ALA A 49 2.98 16.69 -4.12
CA ALA A 49 2.28 15.89 -3.13
C ALA A 49 2.81 16.16 -1.71
N TYR A 50 4.13 16.24 -1.53
CA TYR A 50 4.74 16.48 -0.22
C TYR A 50 4.44 17.88 0.33
N ILE A 51 4.45 18.90 -0.53
CA ILE A 51 4.06 20.27 -0.15
C ILE A 51 2.58 20.33 0.26
N ILE A 52 1.69 19.67 -0.51
CA ILE A 52 0.26 19.59 -0.16
C ILE A 52 0.07 18.88 1.19
N LEU A 53 0.83 17.80 1.46
CA LEU A 53 0.82 17.14 2.75
C LEU A 53 1.18 18.11 3.88
N ILE A 54 2.31 18.82 3.76
CA ILE A 54 2.73 19.80 4.77
C ILE A 54 1.66 20.88 4.97
N ILE A 55 1.16 21.47 3.87
CA ILE A 55 0.11 22.51 3.94
C ILE A 55 -1.14 21.99 4.65
N SER A 56 -1.54 20.74 4.43
CA SER A 56 -2.73 20.14 5.06
C SER A 56 -2.57 19.89 6.56
N LEU A 57 -1.32 19.74 7.05
CA LEU A 57 -1.05 19.54 8.47
C LEU A 57 -1.28 20.80 9.31
N PHE A 58 -1.05 22.00 8.75
CA PHE A 58 -1.27 23.25 9.49
C PHE A 58 -2.72 23.43 9.94
N PRO A 59 -3.73 23.45 9.04
CA PRO A 59 -5.11 23.58 9.50
C PRO A 59 -5.57 22.35 10.30
N SER A 60 -4.97 21.17 10.15
CA SER A 60 -5.23 20.02 11.02
C SER A 60 -4.76 20.29 12.45
N ALA A 61 -3.58 20.89 12.63
CA ALA A 61 -3.02 21.24 13.95
C ALA A 61 -3.81 22.32 14.68
N PHE A 62 -4.33 23.29 13.94
CA PHE A 62 -5.08 24.45 14.45
C PHE A 62 -6.59 24.33 14.26
N ALA A 63 -7.10 23.11 13.97
CA ALA A 63 -8.51 22.90 13.68
C ALA A 63 -9.42 23.45 14.81
N PRO A 64 -10.32 24.42 14.49
CA PRO A 64 -11.26 24.96 15.45
C PRO A 64 -12.46 24.04 15.68
N ASN A 65 -12.77 23.18 14.71
CA ASN A 65 -13.89 22.24 14.74
C ASN A 65 -13.52 20.91 14.08
N TYR A 66 -14.34 19.90 14.31
CA TYR A 66 -14.12 18.55 13.79
C TYR A 66 -14.22 18.46 12.26
N ALA A 67 -15.11 19.25 11.64
CA ALA A 67 -15.27 19.27 10.18
C ALA A 67 -13.98 19.73 9.47
N THR A 68 -13.32 20.77 9.99
CA THR A 68 -12.01 21.22 9.47
C THR A 68 -10.99 20.09 9.54
N LEU A 69 -10.94 19.35 10.65
CA LEU A 69 -10.02 18.21 10.80
C LEU A 69 -10.31 17.13 9.76
N VAL A 70 -11.58 16.75 9.55
CA VAL A 70 -11.98 15.74 8.56
C VAL A 70 -11.57 16.15 7.15
N VAL A 71 -11.85 17.38 6.74
CA VAL A 71 -11.53 17.89 5.40
C VAL A 71 -10.03 17.93 5.17
N THR A 72 -9.27 18.46 6.11
CA THR A 72 -7.80 18.57 5.97
C THR A 72 -7.11 17.21 5.96
N ARG A 73 -7.65 16.23 6.71
CA ARG A 73 -7.19 14.85 6.70
C ARG A 73 -7.41 14.18 5.34
N PHE A 74 -8.49 14.51 4.62
CA PHE A 74 -8.71 14.01 3.26
C PHE A 74 -7.58 14.44 2.31
N PHE A 75 -7.23 15.72 2.31
CA PHE A 75 -6.15 16.24 1.47
C PHE A 75 -4.78 15.67 1.88
N GLY A 76 -4.49 15.60 3.18
CA GLY A 76 -3.25 15.03 3.70
C GLY A 76 -3.10 13.54 3.34
N GLY A 77 -4.18 12.76 3.49
CA GLY A 77 -4.21 11.34 3.12
C GLY A 77 -3.99 11.14 1.63
N GLY A 78 -4.66 11.92 0.79
CA GLY A 78 -4.48 11.91 -0.65
C GLY A 78 -3.03 12.20 -1.05
N ALA A 79 -2.48 13.29 -0.56
CA ALA A 79 -1.11 13.70 -0.86
C ALA A 79 -0.07 12.66 -0.42
N SER A 80 -0.20 12.10 0.79
CA SER A 80 0.71 11.05 1.26
C SER A 80 0.66 9.79 0.38
N SER A 81 -0.54 9.38 -0.04
CA SER A 81 -0.74 8.18 -0.85
C SER A 81 -0.19 8.33 -2.26
N VAL A 82 -0.26 9.51 -2.88
CA VAL A 82 0.38 9.77 -4.18
C VAL A 82 1.87 9.49 -4.10
N SER A 83 2.56 10.01 -3.07
CA SER A 83 3.99 9.76 -2.87
C SER A 83 4.32 8.27 -2.75
N ILE A 84 3.55 7.52 -1.95
CA ILE A 84 3.75 6.08 -1.77
C ILE A 84 3.58 5.32 -3.11
N ASN A 85 2.56 5.66 -3.90
CA ASN A 85 2.31 4.96 -5.16
C ASN A 85 3.39 5.27 -6.24
N ILE A 86 4.00 6.46 -6.22
CA ILE A 86 5.08 6.81 -7.14
C ILE A 86 6.36 6.01 -6.85
N VAL A 87 6.64 5.64 -5.58
CA VAL A 87 7.89 4.94 -5.18
C VAL A 87 8.05 3.62 -5.93
N GLY A 88 7.00 2.82 -6.06
CA GLY A 88 7.05 1.56 -6.80
C GLY A 88 7.49 1.75 -8.26
N GLY A 89 6.97 2.78 -8.92
CA GLY A 89 7.39 3.17 -10.26
C GLY A 89 8.84 3.64 -10.32
N SER A 90 9.27 4.48 -9.37
CA SER A 90 10.67 4.95 -9.31
C SER A 90 11.67 3.81 -9.10
N ILE A 91 11.32 2.79 -8.29
CA ILE A 91 12.16 1.60 -8.13
C ILE A 91 12.28 0.85 -9.46
N SER A 92 11.18 0.70 -10.19
CA SER A 92 11.18 0.03 -11.50
C SER A 92 11.93 0.81 -12.58
N ASP A 93 11.92 2.14 -12.51
CA ASP A 93 12.64 3.02 -13.43
C ASP A 93 14.18 2.94 -13.23
N VAL A 94 14.65 2.68 -12.00
CA VAL A 94 16.07 2.67 -11.64
C VAL A 94 16.67 1.27 -11.66
N TRP A 95 15.92 0.25 -11.21
CA TRP A 95 16.40 -1.11 -11.06
C TRP A 95 15.85 -2.00 -12.17
N LEU A 96 16.69 -2.29 -13.16
CA LEU A 96 16.31 -3.13 -14.30
C LEU A 96 16.50 -4.62 -13.98
N GLY A 97 15.48 -5.41 -14.31
CA GLY A 97 15.46 -6.86 -14.13
C GLY A 97 15.00 -7.31 -12.73
N ASP A 98 14.40 -8.51 -12.71
CA ASP A 98 13.69 -9.05 -11.53
C ASP A 98 14.60 -9.23 -10.31
N LYS A 99 15.84 -9.68 -10.52
CA LYS A 99 16.82 -9.91 -9.44
C LYS A 99 17.26 -8.60 -8.78
N ALA A 100 17.56 -7.57 -9.58
CA ALA A 100 18.04 -6.28 -9.06
C ALA A 100 16.92 -5.52 -8.32
N ARG A 101 15.67 -5.62 -8.81
CA ARG A 101 14.48 -4.95 -8.26
C ARG A 101 13.98 -5.58 -6.96
N SER A 102 14.27 -6.85 -6.71
CA SER A 102 13.68 -7.63 -5.62
C SER A 102 13.93 -7.02 -4.23
N LEU A 103 15.20 -6.74 -3.87
CA LEU A 103 15.53 -6.16 -2.57
C LEU A 103 14.93 -4.75 -2.36
N PRO A 104 15.05 -3.78 -3.30
CA PRO A 104 14.40 -2.49 -3.16
C PRO A 104 12.88 -2.56 -2.97
N MET A 105 12.19 -3.45 -3.71
CA MET A 105 10.75 -3.66 -3.56
C MET A 105 10.39 -4.26 -2.20
N SER A 106 11.20 -5.18 -1.70
CA SER A 106 11.01 -5.78 -0.36
C SER A 106 11.16 -4.75 0.75
N LEU A 107 12.18 -3.89 0.65
CA LEU A 107 12.38 -2.78 1.58
C LEU A 107 11.24 -1.76 1.50
N PHE A 108 10.76 -1.44 0.31
CA PHE A 108 9.60 -0.59 0.13
C PHE A 108 8.34 -1.17 0.79
N GLY A 109 8.07 -2.45 0.57
CA GLY A 109 6.95 -3.14 1.22
C GLY A 109 7.07 -3.14 2.74
N PHE A 110 8.27 -3.41 3.26
CA PHE A 110 8.56 -3.39 4.69
C PHE A 110 8.36 -1.99 5.30
N THR A 111 8.95 -0.95 4.70
CA THR A 111 8.79 0.43 5.19
C THR A 111 7.35 0.91 5.14
N SER A 112 6.56 0.44 4.16
CA SER A 112 5.13 0.73 4.08
C SER A 112 4.34 0.15 5.25
N VAL A 113 4.60 -1.11 5.64
CA VAL A 113 3.88 -1.76 6.76
C VAL A 113 4.37 -1.25 8.11
N ILE A 114 5.69 -1.15 8.30
CA ILE A 114 6.26 -0.71 9.59
C ILE A 114 5.93 0.74 9.89
N GLY A 115 5.92 1.61 8.86
CA GLY A 115 5.58 3.03 9.02
C GLY A 115 4.15 3.22 9.54
N ILE A 116 3.20 2.42 9.04
CA ILE A 116 1.81 2.43 9.49
C ILE A 116 1.72 1.91 10.94
N ALA A 117 2.41 0.83 11.27
CA ALA A 117 2.38 0.23 12.61
C ALA A 117 3.12 1.05 13.67
N LEU A 118 4.16 1.82 13.30
CA LEU A 118 4.86 2.74 14.20
C LEU A 118 4.02 3.98 14.55
N GLY A 119 3.10 4.38 13.67
CA GLY A 119 2.27 5.58 13.85
C GLY A 119 1.57 5.65 15.21
N PRO A 120 0.79 4.64 15.60
CA PRO A 120 0.11 4.60 16.90
C PRO A 120 1.06 4.64 18.10
N PHE A 121 2.20 3.99 18.02
CA PHE A 121 3.22 4.04 19.07
C PHE A 121 3.77 5.45 19.25
N VAL A 122 4.23 6.08 18.18
CA VAL A 122 4.73 7.47 18.21
C VAL A 122 3.64 8.43 18.68
N GLY A 123 2.40 8.27 18.17
CA GLY A 123 1.26 9.08 18.57
C GLY A 123 0.93 8.93 20.06
N SER A 124 0.97 7.72 20.59
CA SER A 124 0.73 7.46 22.01
C SER A 124 1.85 7.98 22.92
N ALA A 125 3.11 7.91 22.48
CA ALA A 125 4.24 8.48 23.19
C ALA A 125 4.14 10.01 23.27
N ILE A 126 3.80 10.67 22.18
CA ILE A 126 3.57 12.13 22.16
C ILE A 126 2.43 12.51 23.13
N GLN A 127 1.34 11.76 23.14
CA GLN A 127 0.21 11.99 24.03
C GLN A 127 0.56 11.77 25.50
N ALA A 128 1.43 10.83 25.82
CA ALA A 128 1.89 10.56 27.18
C ALA A 128 2.75 11.71 27.75
N ILE A 129 3.55 12.35 26.90
CA ILE A 129 4.43 13.48 27.28
C ILE A 129 3.62 14.78 27.45
N HIS A 130 2.70 15.06 26.55
CA HIS A 130 1.97 16.32 26.49
C HIS A 130 0.55 16.16 27.05
N LYS A 131 0.31 16.71 28.27
CA LYS A 131 -1.00 16.63 28.94
C LYS A 131 -2.02 17.66 28.43
N LYS A 132 -1.54 18.81 27.90
CA LYS A 132 -2.41 19.87 27.37
C LYS A 132 -2.52 19.71 25.85
N ASP A 133 -3.74 19.55 25.35
CA ASP A 133 -4.06 19.35 23.92
C ASP A 133 -3.18 18.28 23.23
N PRO A 134 -3.08 17.06 23.79
CA PRO A 134 -2.12 16.05 23.35
C PRO A 134 -2.27 15.67 21.87
N TRP A 135 -3.46 15.74 21.31
CA TRP A 135 -3.72 15.43 19.92
C TRP A 135 -3.11 16.45 18.93
N ARG A 136 -3.04 17.74 19.32
CA ARG A 136 -2.43 18.80 18.50
C ARG A 136 -0.92 18.63 18.38
N TRP A 137 -0.28 18.15 19.44
CA TRP A 137 1.15 17.86 19.43
C TRP A 137 1.55 16.80 18.42
N ILE A 138 0.66 15.84 18.10
CA ILE A 138 0.90 14.89 17.02
C ILE A 138 1.09 15.62 15.69
N PHE A 139 0.26 16.62 15.39
CA PHE A 139 0.38 17.40 14.16
C PHE A 139 1.58 18.35 14.20
N TYR A 140 1.89 18.97 15.33
CA TYR A 140 3.08 19.83 15.46
C TYR A 140 4.36 19.04 15.19
N VAL A 141 4.51 17.87 15.77
CA VAL A 141 5.65 16.97 15.51
C VAL A 141 5.71 16.58 14.03
N GLN A 142 4.57 16.25 13.41
CA GLN A 142 4.52 15.95 11.98
C GLN A 142 4.93 17.14 11.11
N ILE A 143 4.49 18.37 11.44
CA ILE A 143 4.88 19.60 10.73
C ILE A 143 6.39 19.81 10.82
N ILE A 144 6.96 19.75 12.04
CA ILE A 144 8.40 19.95 12.27
C ILE A 144 9.20 18.90 11.50
N TYR A 145 8.85 17.62 11.62
CA TYR A 145 9.52 16.51 10.97
C TYR A 145 9.46 16.63 9.44
N ASN A 146 8.25 16.82 8.87
CA ASN A 146 8.10 16.88 7.42
C ASN A 146 8.72 18.15 6.83
N THR A 147 8.63 19.29 7.49
CA THR A 147 9.26 20.54 7.04
C THR A 147 10.78 20.43 7.10
N GLY A 148 11.32 19.80 8.16
CA GLY A 148 12.77 19.54 8.28
C GLY A 148 13.32 18.57 7.24
N LEU A 149 12.53 17.61 6.77
CA LEU A 149 12.92 16.67 5.71
C LEU A 149 12.79 17.25 4.30
N LEU A 150 12.02 18.30 4.08
CA LEU A 150 11.80 18.88 2.75
C LEU A 150 13.13 19.27 2.04
N PRO A 151 14.09 20.01 2.68
CA PRO A 151 15.36 20.30 2.06
C PRO A 151 16.20 19.04 1.80
N VAL A 152 16.12 18.03 2.64
CA VAL A 152 16.83 16.76 2.43
C VAL A 152 16.31 16.07 1.17
N PHE A 153 14.99 16.00 0.99
CA PHE A 153 14.39 15.45 -0.22
C PHE A 153 14.76 16.27 -1.46
N TRP A 154 14.79 17.59 -1.37
CA TRP A 154 15.22 18.46 -2.46
C TRP A 154 16.65 18.17 -2.93
N LEU A 155 17.56 17.88 -2.01
CA LEU A 155 18.96 17.60 -2.31
C LEU A 155 19.17 16.18 -2.89
N ILE A 156 18.41 15.20 -2.41
CA ILE A 156 18.64 13.78 -2.73
C ILE A 156 17.79 13.33 -3.92
N LEU A 157 16.52 13.72 -4.00
CA LEU A 157 15.61 13.23 -5.03
C LEU A 157 15.95 13.82 -6.39
N ARG A 158 16.08 12.93 -7.37
CA ARG A 158 16.28 13.30 -8.78
C ARG A 158 15.22 12.65 -9.63
N GLU A 159 15.05 13.17 -10.84
CA GLU A 159 14.14 12.57 -11.81
C GLU A 159 14.62 11.17 -12.18
N THR A 160 13.69 10.20 -12.15
CA THR A 160 13.96 8.80 -12.49
C THR A 160 13.26 8.35 -13.77
N ARG A 161 12.25 9.10 -14.25
CA ARG A 161 11.49 8.73 -15.44
C ARG A 161 12.33 8.90 -16.71
N PRO A 162 12.63 7.80 -17.45
CA PRO A 162 13.52 7.86 -18.63
C PRO A 162 13.00 8.81 -19.70
N ASP A 163 11.71 8.77 -20.03
CA ASP A 163 11.10 9.59 -21.08
C ASP A 163 11.29 11.08 -20.81
N VAL A 164 11.07 11.51 -19.55
CA VAL A 164 11.24 12.92 -19.13
C VAL A 164 12.70 13.34 -19.15
N ILE A 165 13.61 12.44 -18.78
CA ILE A 165 15.06 12.70 -18.85
C ILE A 165 15.49 12.88 -20.31
N LEU A 166 15.04 12.00 -21.20
CA LEU A 166 15.32 12.08 -22.64
C LEU A 166 14.75 13.35 -23.28
N GLN A 167 13.49 13.71 -22.95
CA GLN A 167 12.89 14.97 -23.39
C GLN A 167 13.71 16.19 -22.96
N ARG A 168 14.10 16.25 -21.68
CA ARG A 168 14.94 17.35 -21.16
C ARG A 168 16.30 17.41 -21.88
N ARG A 169 16.88 16.24 -22.18
CA ARG A 169 18.15 16.14 -22.93
C ARG A 169 17.97 16.58 -24.37
N ALA A 170 16.93 16.12 -25.06
CA ALA A 170 16.61 16.52 -26.43
C ALA A 170 16.39 18.04 -26.53
N LYS A 171 15.61 18.65 -25.62
CA LYS A 171 15.42 20.10 -25.54
C LYS A 171 16.73 20.86 -25.32
N ARG A 172 17.64 20.33 -24.50
CA ARG A 172 18.96 20.95 -24.28
C ARG A 172 19.82 20.91 -25.54
N ILE A 173 19.88 19.76 -26.24
CA ILE A 173 20.62 19.60 -27.50
C ILE A 173 20.06 20.54 -28.56
N ARG A 174 18.74 20.64 -28.73
CA ARG A 174 18.10 21.59 -29.67
C ARG A 174 18.53 23.03 -29.41
N LYS A 175 18.57 23.44 -28.12
CA LYS A 175 18.99 24.79 -27.75
C LYS A 175 20.48 25.06 -28.03
N GLN A 176 21.34 24.06 -27.89
CA GLN A 176 22.77 24.20 -28.03
C GLN A 176 23.26 24.07 -29.49
N THR A 177 22.62 23.17 -30.26
CA THR A 177 23.11 22.81 -31.60
C THR A 177 22.22 23.30 -32.73
N GLY A 178 21.00 23.77 -32.45
CA GLY A 178 20.00 24.12 -33.46
C GLY A 178 19.45 22.93 -34.27
N ARG A 179 19.92 21.70 -33.97
CA ARG A 179 19.44 20.48 -34.67
C ARG A 179 18.06 20.05 -34.20
N PRO A 180 17.17 19.56 -35.08
CA PRO A 180 15.81 19.09 -34.74
C PRO A 180 15.87 17.69 -34.08
N VAL A 181 16.35 17.60 -32.85
CA VAL A 181 16.39 16.36 -32.06
C VAL A 181 15.18 16.30 -31.16
N TYR A 182 14.36 15.27 -31.30
CA TYR A 182 13.13 15.02 -30.50
C TYR A 182 13.24 13.67 -29.82
N SER A 183 12.61 13.52 -28.65
CA SER A 183 12.41 12.20 -28.05
C SER A 183 11.13 11.56 -28.63
N GLU A 184 11.07 10.25 -28.64
CA GLU A 184 9.90 9.48 -29.09
C GLU A 184 8.62 9.97 -28.42
N SER A 185 8.64 10.13 -27.11
CA SER A 185 7.50 10.65 -26.33
C SER A 185 7.08 12.09 -26.64
N GLU A 186 7.94 12.91 -27.28
CA GLU A 186 7.56 14.23 -27.81
C GLU A 186 6.81 14.11 -29.14
N LEU A 187 7.06 13.04 -29.91
CA LEU A 187 6.44 12.80 -31.22
C LEU A 187 5.07 12.13 -31.07
N ASP A 188 4.89 11.27 -30.08
CA ASP A 188 3.63 10.54 -29.84
C ASP A 188 2.47 11.43 -29.40
N GLY A 189 2.72 12.67 -28.97
CA GLY A 189 1.70 13.73 -28.79
C GLY A 189 0.53 13.35 -27.86
N THR A 190 0.64 12.31 -27.04
CA THR A 190 -0.44 11.88 -26.16
C THR A 190 -0.85 13.02 -25.22
N GLN A 191 -2.06 13.51 -25.38
CA GLN A 191 -2.59 14.59 -24.55
C GLN A 191 -2.76 14.10 -23.11
N VAL A 192 -2.34 14.90 -22.14
CA VAL A 192 -2.48 14.61 -20.68
C VAL A 192 -3.92 14.20 -20.34
N LEU A 193 -4.90 14.81 -20.98
CA LEU A 193 -6.32 14.51 -20.77
C LEU A 193 -6.68 13.08 -21.21
N GLU A 194 -6.13 12.60 -22.31
CA GLU A 194 -6.33 11.24 -22.80
C GLU A 194 -5.68 10.22 -21.85
N SER A 195 -4.48 10.50 -21.38
CA SER A 195 -3.79 9.70 -20.35
C SER A 195 -4.60 9.61 -19.07
N LEU A 196 -5.19 10.71 -18.60
CA LEU A 196 -6.09 10.72 -17.44
C LEU A 196 -7.34 9.88 -17.66
N LYS A 197 -8.00 10.02 -18.81
CA LYS A 197 -9.18 9.22 -19.16
C LYS A 197 -8.88 7.73 -19.16
N ILE A 198 -7.77 7.33 -19.75
CA ILE A 198 -7.29 5.95 -19.77
C ILE A 198 -7.02 5.46 -18.34
N SER A 199 -6.41 6.29 -17.50
CA SER A 199 -6.05 5.94 -16.13
C SER A 199 -7.24 5.75 -15.18
N PHE A 200 -8.40 6.31 -15.51
CA PHE A 200 -9.66 6.02 -14.82
C PHE A 200 -10.41 4.83 -15.41
N GLN A 201 -10.53 4.81 -16.72
CA GLN A 201 -11.33 3.79 -17.40
C GLN A 201 -10.69 2.40 -17.32
N ARG A 202 -9.36 2.32 -17.49
CA ARG A 202 -8.64 1.05 -17.51
C ARG A 202 -8.69 0.31 -16.17
N PRO A 203 -8.40 0.93 -15.01
CA PRO A 203 -8.56 0.28 -13.70
C PRO A 203 -9.99 -0.18 -13.44
N ALA A 204 -10.99 0.65 -13.74
CA ALA A 204 -12.39 0.29 -13.58
C ALA A 204 -12.78 -0.91 -14.48
N HIS A 205 -12.34 -0.90 -15.73
CA HIS A 205 -12.55 -2.01 -16.66
C HIS A 205 -11.86 -3.28 -16.16
N MET A 206 -10.60 -3.18 -15.73
CA MET A 206 -9.86 -4.34 -15.17
C MET A 206 -10.53 -4.91 -13.92
N LEU A 207 -11.06 -4.07 -13.03
CA LEU A 207 -11.76 -4.54 -11.83
C LEU A 207 -12.99 -5.39 -12.18
N LEU A 208 -13.71 -5.01 -13.24
CA LEU A 208 -14.97 -5.66 -13.64
C LEU A 208 -14.75 -6.87 -14.56
N THR A 209 -13.68 -6.88 -15.35
CA THR A 209 -13.45 -7.91 -16.39
C THR A 209 -12.36 -8.92 -16.03
N GLU A 210 -11.45 -8.56 -15.09
CA GLU A 210 -10.32 -9.40 -14.70
C GLU A 210 -10.54 -10.01 -13.30
N PRO A 211 -10.98 -11.28 -13.20
CA PRO A 211 -11.23 -11.91 -11.90
C PRO A 211 -9.99 -11.91 -10.98
N VAL A 212 -8.80 -12.03 -11.56
CA VAL A 212 -7.54 -12.02 -10.78
C VAL A 212 -7.35 -10.67 -10.09
N VAL A 213 -7.58 -9.56 -10.80
CA VAL A 213 -7.50 -8.21 -10.21
C VAL A 213 -8.55 -8.04 -9.12
N ALA A 214 -9.79 -8.48 -9.35
CA ALA A 214 -10.88 -8.36 -8.38
C ALA A 214 -10.58 -9.16 -7.08
N PHE A 215 -10.19 -10.45 -7.20
CA PHE A 215 -9.90 -11.27 -6.03
C PHE A 215 -8.62 -10.85 -5.30
N PHE A 216 -7.58 -10.43 -6.00
CA PHE A 216 -6.39 -9.86 -5.35
C PHE A 216 -6.68 -8.55 -4.65
N THR A 217 -7.50 -7.70 -5.26
CA THR A 217 -7.95 -6.47 -4.63
C THR A 217 -8.72 -6.77 -3.34
N LEU A 218 -9.65 -7.73 -3.36
CA LEU A 218 -10.41 -8.11 -2.17
C LEU A 218 -9.49 -8.69 -1.08
N TRP A 219 -8.54 -9.54 -1.45
CA TRP A 219 -7.61 -10.18 -0.52
C TRP A 219 -6.70 -9.16 0.18
N ILE A 220 -6.05 -8.28 -0.59
CA ILE A 220 -5.20 -7.23 0.00
C ILE A 220 -6.02 -6.16 0.74
N ALA A 221 -7.22 -5.84 0.26
CA ALA A 221 -8.12 -4.90 0.92
C ALA A 221 -8.54 -5.39 2.31
N PHE A 222 -8.91 -6.66 2.42
CA PHE A 222 -9.25 -7.25 3.71
C PHE A 222 -8.05 -7.24 4.67
N ALA A 223 -6.87 -7.68 4.22
CA ALA A 223 -5.65 -7.66 5.04
C ALA A 223 -5.29 -6.25 5.53
N TRP A 224 -5.42 -5.25 4.66
CA TRP A 224 -5.18 -3.86 5.01
C TRP A 224 -6.25 -3.27 5.92
N GLY A 225 -7.52 -3.62 5.69
CA GLY A 225 -8.62 -3.27 6.58
C GLY A 225 -8.42 -3.80 8.00
N ILE A 226 -7.93 -5.03 8.15
CA ILE A 226 -7.55 -5.62 9.45
C ILE A 226 -6.39 -4.86 10.11
N LEU A 227 -5.38 -4.44 9.33
CA LEU A 227 -4.28 -3.62 9.85
C LEU A 227 -4.80 -2.35 10.54
N PHE A 228 -5.72 -1.65 9.89
CA PHE A 228 -6.34 -0.44 10.46
C PHE A 228 -7.36 -0.74 11.55
N LEU A 229 -8.05 -1.88 11.47
CA LEU A 229 -8.96 -2.33 12.53
C LEU A 229 -8.21 -2.61 13.83
N PHE A 230 -6.98 -3.14 13.77
CA PHE A 230 -6.14 -3.33 14.96
C PHE A 230 -5.84 -2.04 15.70
N PHE A 231 -5.82 -0.87 15.04
CA PHE A 231 -5.63 0.41 15.73
C PHE A 231 -6.75 0.73 16.72
N SER A 232 -7.95 0.27 16.45
CA SER A 232 -9.10 0.41 17.34
C SER A 232 -9.23 -0.78 18.30
N SER A 233 -9.20 -2.02 17.78
CA SER A 233 -9.46 -3.21 18.57
C SER A 233 -8.37 -3.48 19.62
N VAL A 234 -7.09 -3.27 19.30
CA VAL A 234 -5.99 -3.45 20.28
C VAL A 234 -6.14 -2.46 21.43
N VAL A 235 -6.41 -1.18 21.13
CA VAL A 235 -6.65 -0.19 22.18
C VAL A 235 -7.83 -0.60 23.06
N GLN A 236 -8.95 -0.98 22.46
CA GLN A 236 -10.15 -1.42 23.18
C GLN A 236 -9.86 -2.66 24.05
N THR A 237 -9.27 -3.70 23.49
CA THR A 237 -8.99 -4.97 24.17
C THR A 237 -8.03 -4.82 25.33
N PHE A 238 -6.88 -4.16 25.09
CA PHE A 238 -5.82 -4.08 26.10
C PHE A 238 -6.13 -3.04 27.18
N SER A 239 -6.92 -2.04 26.86
CA SER A 239 -7.44 -1.08 27.85
C SER A 239 -8.51 -1.73 28.75
N SER A 240 -9.48 -2.49 28.17
CA SER A 240 -10.57 -3.10 28.95
C SER A 240 -10.14 -4.33 29.73
N ASN A 241 -9.35 -5.24 29.15
CA ASN A 241 -9.03 -6.52 29.77
C ASN A 241 -7.76 -6.48 30.64
N TYR A 242 -6.82 -5.59 30.34
CA TYR A 242 -5.52 -5.53 31.03
C TYR A 242 -5.27 -4.18 31.72
N GLY A 243 -6.21 -3.23 31.66
CA GLY A 243 -6.05 -1.90 32.28
C GLY A 243 -4.88 -1.09 31.73
N MET A 244 -4.41 -1.38 30.50
CA MET A 244 -3.26 -0.72 29.91
C MET A 244 -3.57 0.73 29.53
N ASN A 245 -2.58 1.61 29.78
CA ASN A 245 -2.67 3.01 29.38
C ASN A 245 -2.37 3.18 27.88
N THR A 246 -2.56 4.43 27.39
CA THR A 246 -2.41 4.76 25.95
C THR A 246 -1.02 4.41 25.42
N LEU A 247 0.05 4.64 26.18
CA LEU A 247 1.42 4.32 25.75
C LEU A 247 1.65 2.81 25.65
N GLN A 248 1.16 2.05 26.63
CA GLN A 248 1.26 0.59 26.63
C GLN A 248 0.50 -0.03 25.46
N THR A 249 -0.73 0.43 25.20
CA THR A 249 -1.49 -0.06 24.04
C THR A 249 -0.83 0.28 22.70
N GLY A 250 -0.23 1.47 22.59
CA GLY A 250 0.58 1.84 21.44
C GLY A 250 1.82 0.94 21.25
N THR A 251 2.45 0.53 22.36
CA THR A 251 3.59 -0.40 22.34
C THR A 251 3.17 -1.79 21.85
N VAL A 252 2.00 -2.28 22.26
CA VAL A 252 1.48 -3.57 21.77
C VAL A 252 1.31 -3.56 20.23
N GLN A 253 0.92 -2.44 19.65
CA GLN A 253 0.76 -2.32 18.19
C GLN A 253 2.08 -2.49 17.41
N LEU A 254 3.25 -2.30 18.06
CA LEU A 254 4.55 -2.61 17.46
C LEU A 254 4.71 -4.09 17.10
N ALA A 255 3.90 -4.98 17.68
CA ALA A 255 3.90 -6.40 17.33
C ALA A 255 3.64 -6.62 15.82
N ILE A 256 2.84 -5.76 15.17
CA ILE A 256 2.66 -5.79 13.71
C ILE A 256 4.00 -5.56 12.99
N SER A 257 4.80 -4.61 13.48
CA SER A 257 6.13 -4.31 12.92
C SER A 257 7.09 -5.49 13.09
N VAL A 258 7.03 -6.19 14.23
CA VAL A 258 7.82 -7.40 14.46
C VAL A 258 7.43 -8.49 13.46
N GLY A 259 6.14 -8.71 13.23
CA GLY A 259 5.66 -9.63 12.21
C GLY A 259 6.16 -9.27 10.80
N ALA A 260 6.08 -8.00 10.42
CA ALA A 260 6.58 -7.52 9.14
C ALA A 260 8.12 -7.70 8.99
N LEU A 261 8.88 -7.50 10.07
CA LEU A 261 10.33 -7.72 10.10
C LEU A 261 10.69 -9.19 9.87
N ILE A 262 9.96 -10.11 10.49
CA ILE A 262 10.11 -11.56 10.24
C ILE A 262 9.78 -11.87 8.77
N GLY A 263 8.71 -11.28 8.23
CA GLY A 263 8.35 -11.41 6.82
C GLY A 263 9.44 -10.92 5.88
N LEU A 264 10.05 -9.77 6.16
CA LEU A 264 11.20 -9.25 5.40
C LEU A 264 12.40 -10.23 5.45
N ALA A 265 12.69 -10.81 6.62
CA ALA A 265 13.77 -11.77 6.77
C ALA A 265 13.54 -13.07 5.96
N ILE A 266 12.28 -13.45 5.75
CA ILE A 266 11.89 -14.61 4.93
C ILE A 266 11.94 -14.31 3.42
N ASN A 267 11.82 -13.05 3.03
CA ASN A 267 11.67 -12.63 1.63
C ASN A 267 12.82 -13.10 0.70
N PRO A 268 14.11 -13.10 1.10
CA PRO A 268 15.20 -13.66 0.29
C PRO A 268 15.01 -15.14 -0.08
N LEU A 269 14.33 -15.93 0.77
CA LEU A 269 13.97 -17.30 0.46
C LEU A 269 12.93 -17.37 -0.66
N GLN A 270 11.90 -16.52 -0.58
CA GLN A 270 10.88 -16.36 -1.62
C GLN A 270 11.53 -16.00 -2.97
N ASP A 271 12.44 -15.04 -2.98
CA ASP A 271 13.12 -14.60 -4.18
C ASP A 271 13.99 -15.69 -4.80
N ARG A 272 14.68 -16.49 -3.98
CA ARG A 272 15.44 -17.66 -4.46
C ARG A 272 14.52 -18.72 -5.09
N ILE A 273 13.36 -18.98 -4.48
CA ILE A 273 12.37 -19.91 -5.01
C ILE A 273 11.83 -19.40 -6.35
N PHE A 274 11.46 -18.13 -6.41
CA PHE A 274 10.95 -17.47 -7.62
C PHE A 274 11.96 -17.55 -8.78
N LEU A 275 13.19 -17.10 -8.56
CA LEU A 275 14.24 -17.09 -9.59
C LEU A 275 14.60 -18.48 -10.12
N ARG A 276 14.46 -19.54 -9.31
CA ARG A 276 14.71 -20.92 -9.75
C ARG A 276 13.64 -21.48 -10.69
N THR A 277 12.52 -20.78 -10.88
CA THR A 277 11.44 -21.22 -11.77
C THR A 277 11.66 -20.83 -13.23
N ASP A 278 12.68 -20.03 -13.53
CA ASP A 278 13.07 -19.62 -14.88
C ASP A 278 13.25 -20.82 -15.82
N LYS A 279 13.92 -21.88 -15.33
CA LYS A 279 14.17 -23.13 -16.06
C LYS A 279 12.91 -23.97 -16.30
N LYS A 280 11.85 -23.76 -15.52
CA LYS A 280 10.58 -24.49 -15.59
C LYS A 280 9.54 -23.78 -16.45
N ASN A 281 9.77 -22.53 -16.80
CA ASN A 281 8.82 -21.74 -17.57
C ASN A 281 8.84 -22.15 -19.05
N LYS A 282 7.76 -22.80 -19.50
CA LYS A 282 7.58 -23.21 -20.88
C LYS A 282 6.98 -22.10 -21.76
N GLU A 283 6.33 -21.10 -21.17
CA GLU A 283 5.66 -20.00 -21.91
C GLU A 283 6.67 -18.90 -22.31
N LYS A 284 7.56 -18.54 -21.38
CA LYS A 284 8.64 -17.56 -21.61
C LYS A 284 9.96 -18.13 -21.06
N PRO A 285 10.74 -18.89 -21.86
CA PRO A 285 12.01 -19.45 -21.43
C PRO A 285 12.97 -18.34 -20.94
N GLY A 286 13.60 -18.57 -19.78
CA GLY A 286 14.53 -17.60 -19.17
C GLY A 286 13.86 -16.50 -18.32
N ARG A 287 12.53 -16.52 -18.16
CA ARG A 287 11.82 -15.67 -17.19
C ARG A 287 11.14 -16.53 -16.12
N PRO A 288 11.17 -16.12 -14.84
CA PRO A 288 10.48 -16.85 -13.78
C PRO A 288 8.96 -16.93 -14.01
N ILE A 289 8.33 -17.92 -13.40
CA ILE A 289 6.87 -18.11 -13.48
C ILE A 289 6.20 -17.13 -12.50
N PRO A 290 5.26 -16.25 -12.93
CA PRO A 290 4.62 -15.27 -12.04
C PRO A 290 3.96 -15.90 -10.80
N GLU A 291 3.35 -17.08 -10.93
CA GLU A 291 2.71 -17.82 -9.84
C GLU A 291 3.68 -18.19 -8.72
N ALA A 292 4.97 -18.29 -9.01
CA ALA A 292 5.97 -18.58 -7.97
C ALA A 292 6.12 -17.45 -6.94
N ARG A 293 5.65 -16.24 -7.25
CA ARG A 293 5.52 -15.15 -6.27
C ARG A 293 4.52 -15.46 -5.15
N LEU A 294 3.62 -16.41 -5.38
CA LEU A 294 2.55 -16.76 -4.45
C LEU A 294 2.92 -17.92 -3.51
N TYR A 295 4.04 -18.63 -3.72
CA TYR A 295 4.34 -19.84 -2.95
C TYR A 295 4.47 -19.57 -1.45
N THR A 296 5.14 -18.52 -1.02
CA THR A 296 5.27 -18.17 0.40
C THR A 296 4.06 -17.40 0.93
N SER A 297 3.23 -16.83 0.06
CA SER A 297 2.02 -16.15 0.50
C SER A 297 0.90 -17.12 0.91
N ILE A 298 0.93 -18.37 0.47
CA ILE A 298 0.00 -19.40 0.93
C ILE A 298 0.17 -19.62 2.44
N PRO A 299 1.34 -20.06 2.96
CA PRO A 299 1.53 -20.14 4.42
C PRO A 299 1.38 -18.78 5.10
N GLY A 300 1.81 -17.67 4.48
CA GLY A 300 1.66 -16.32 5.02
C GLY A 300 0.20 -15.92 5.24
N SER A 301 -0.70 -16.24 4.30
CA SER A 301 -2.14 -15.95 4.45
C SER A 301 -2.83 -16.84 5.46
N LEU A 302 -2.38 -18.09 5.61
CA LEU A 302 -2.85 -18.97 6.68
C LEU A 302 -2.39 -18.48 8.05
N LEU A 303 -1.15 -18.00 8.18
CA LEU A 303 -0.66 -17.35 9.40
C LEU A 303 -1.43 -16.07 9.72
N PHE A 304 -1.83 -15.30 8.70
CA PHE A 304 -2.72 -14.14 8.88
C PHE A 304 -4.03 -14.56 9.55
N ALA A 305 -4.71 -15.55 9.00
CA ALA A 305 -5.96 -16.06 9.56
C ALA A 305 -5.77 -16.67 10.96
N ALA A 306 -4.72 -17.48 11.15
CA ALA A 306 -4.37 -18.06 12.44
C ALA A 306 -4.11 -16.98 13.50
N GLY A 307 -3.42 -15.87 13.12
CA GLY A 307 -3.20 -14.72 13.98
C GLY A 307 -4.48 -14.05 14.45
N LEU A 308 -5.51 -13.99 13.58
CA LEU A 308 -6.83 -13.43 13.94
C LEU A 308 -7.59 -14.33 14.93
N PHE A 309 -7.59 -15.65 14.71
CA PHE A 309 -8.14 -16.60 15.68
C PHE A 309 -7.39 -16.52 17.01
N TRP A 310 -6.06 -16.52 16.95
CA TRP A 310 -5.21 -16.46 18.15
C TRP A 310 -5.48 -15.17 18.94
N TYR A 311 -5.46 -14.01 18.28
CA TYR A 311 -5.78 -12.74 18.92
C TYR A 311 -7.15 -12.75 19.58
N GLY A 312 -8.20 -13.22 18.86
CA GLY A 312 -9.57 -13.24 19.37
C GLY A 312 -9.74 -14.11 20.63
N TRP A 313 -9.26 -15.36 20.58
CA TRP A 313 -9.44 -16.31 21.66
C TRP A 313 -8.47 -16.14 22.82
N ALA A 314 -7.31 -15.50 22.60
CA ALA A 314 -6.35 -15.19 23.66
C ALA A 314 -6.66 -13.85 24.38
N SER A 315 -7.59 -13.05 23.88
CA SER A 315 -7.94 -11.74 24.44
C SER A 315 -8.88 -11.87 25.66
N LEU A 316 -8.44 -12.62 26.67
CA LEU A 316 -9.16 -12.86 27.92
C LEU A 316 -8.40 -12.23 29.09
N PRO A 317 -9.11 -11.73 30.14
CA PRO A 317 -8.45 -11.09 31.29
C PRO A 317 -7.45 -11.99 32.05
N ASP A 318 -7.72 -13.31 32.07
CA ASP A 318 -6.90 -14.30 32.78
C ASP A 318 -5.65 -14.74 31.98
N VAL A 319 -5.57 -14.38 30.71
CA VAL A 319 -4.44 -14.73 29.83
C VAL A 319 -3.41 -13.61 29.85
N HIS A 320 -2.12 -13.96 29.98
CA HIS A 320 -1.06 -12.97 29.98
C HIS A 320 -1.05 -12.15 28.67
N TRP A 321 -0.95 -10.83 28.75
CA TRP A 321 -1.06 -9.88 27.64
C TRP A 321 -0.15 -10.18 26.43
N ILE A 322 0.98 -10.85 26.63
CA ILE A 322 1.91 -11.21 25.55
C ILE A 322 1.29 -12.22 24.56
N VAL A 323 0.36 -13.06 25.03
CA VAL A 323 -0.25 -14.14 24.22
C VAL A 323 -1.10 -13.58 23.08
N PRO A 324 -2.08 -12.68 23.30
CA PRO A 324 -2.77 -12.02 22.20
C PRO A 324 -1.86 -11.09 21.38
N THR A 325 -0.80 -10.51 21.97
CA THR A 325 0.19 -9.72 21.26
C THR A 325 0.94 -10.56 20.21
N CYS A 326 1.27 -11.81 20.51
CA CYS A 326 1.84 -12.75 19.55
C CYS A 326 0.88 -13.02 18.37
N GLY A 327 -0.43 -13.11 18.64
CA GLY A 327 -1.45 -13.20 17.59
C GLY A 327 -1.44 -12.00 16.63
N VAL A 328 -1.29 -10.78 17.18
CA VAL A 328 -1.14 -9.55 16.39
C VAL A 328 0.13 -9.58 15.53
N ALA A 329 1.26 -10.05 16.08
CA ALA A 329 2.52 -10.20 15.32
C ALA A 329 2.40 -11.23 14.19
N CYS A 330 1.72 -12.37 14.46
CA CYS A 330 1.46 -13.41 13.47
C CYS A 330 0.60 -12.87 12.31
N ALA A 331 -0.46 -12.10 12.63
CA ALA A 331 -1.26 -11.42 11.62
C ALA A 331 -0.44 -10.39 10.82
N GLY A 332 0.44 -9.64 11.48
CA GLY A 332 1.34 -8.67 10.84
C GLY A 332 2.28 -9.29 9.81
N LEU A 333 2.86 -10.46 10.12
CA LEU A 333 3.65 -11.26 9.17
C LEU A 333 2.82 -11.66 7.96
N GLY A 334 1.58 -12.11 8.18
CA GLY A 334 0.68 -12.47 7.10
C GLY A 334 0.29 -11.28 6.22
N ILE A 335 0.00 -10.11 6.81
CA ILE A 335 -0.30 -8.86 6.08
C ILE A 335 0.85 -8.48 5.16
N TYR A 336 2.10 -8.51 5.65
CA TYR A 336 3.28 -8.24 4.84
C TYR A 336 3.42 -9.22 3.67
N SER A 337 3.24 -10.53 3.95
CA SER A 337 3.33 -11.58 2.94
C SER A 337 2.27 -11.41 1.83
N ILE A 338 1.02 -11.12 2.20
CA ILE A 338 -0.08 -10.84 1.26
C ILE A 338 0.24 -9.61 0.41
N TYR A 339 0.70 -8.52 1.04
CA TYR A 339 1.05 -7.28 0.35
C TYR A 339 2.12 -7.51 -0.72
N MET A 340 3.22 -8.17 -0.35
CA MET A 340 4.32 -8.45 -1.28
C MET A 340 3.90 -9.38 -2.41
N ALA A 341 3.09 -10.40 -2.12
CA ALA A 341 2.58 -11.32 -3.13
C ALA A 341 1.71 -10.61 -4.17
N VAL A 342 0.76 -9.80 -3.72
CA VAL A 342 -0.16 -9.08 -4.62
C VAL A 342 0.60 -8.08 -5.48
N VAL A 343 1.47 -7.26 -4.88
CA VAL A 343 2.23 -6.24 -5.62
C VAL A 343 3.12 -6.88 -6.68
N ASN A 344 3.91 -7.88 -6.29
CA ASN A 344 4.84 -8.54 -7.21
C ASN A 344 4.11 -9.33 -8.30
N TYR A 345 3.06 -10.10 -7.96
CA TYR A 345 2.33 -10.88 -8.95
C TYR A 345 1.63 -9.99 -9.98
N LEU A 346 0.92 -8.94 -9.54
CA LEU A 346 0.25 -8.02 -10.46
C LEU A 346 1.26 -7.30 -11.38
N THR A 347 2.44 -6.97 -10.86
CA THR A 347 3.51 -6.36 -11.65
C THR A 347 4.03 -7.32 -12.71
N ASP A 348 4.32 -8.57 -12.34
CA ASP A 348 4.93 -9.56 -13.22
C ASP A 348 3.93 -10.14 -14.24
N ALA A 349 2.64 -10.29 -13.87
CA ALA A 349 1.62 -10.90 -14.71
C ALA A 349 0.97 -9.92 -15.71
N TYR A 350 0.85 -8.64 -15.34
CA TYR A 350 0.21 -7.63 -16.19
C TYR A 350 1.20 -6.71 -16.91
N GLU A 351 2.51 -6.77 -16.61
CA GLU A 351 3.59 -6.01 -17.27
C GLU A 351 3.19 -4.55 -17.61
N LYS A 352 2.88 -4.24 -18.87
CA LYS A 352 2.49 -2.88 -19.31
C LYS A 352 1.19 -2.35 -18.66
N TYR A 353 0.35 -3.22 -18.11
CA TYR A 353 -0.89 -2.86 -17.41
C TYR A 353 -0.75 -2.90 -15.88
N ALA A 354 0.44 -3.20 -15.37
CA ALA A 354 0.71 -3.34 -13.93
C ALA A 354 0.29 -2.11 -13.11
N ALA A 355 0.54 -0.90 -13.61
CA ALA A 355 0.15 0.34 -12.95
C ALA A 355 -1.36 0.45 -12.74
N SER A 356 -2.17 0.04 -13.75
CA SER A 356 -3.63 0.03 -13.65
C SER A 356 -4.13 -1.03 -12.67
N ALA A 357 -3.57 -2.25 -12.70
CA ALA A 357 -3.91 -3.32 -11.75
C ALA A 357 -3.57 -2.95 -10.30
N LEU A 358 -2.39 -2.35 -10.07
CA LEU A 358 -1.97 -1.87 -8.75
C LEU A 358 -2.81 -0.68 -8.25
N SER A 359 -3.31 0.17 -9.14
CA SER A 359 -4.21 1.26 -8.80
C SER A 359 -5.54 0.74 -8.26
N VAL A 360 -6.10 -0.32 -8.86
CA VAL A 360 -7.29 -1.01 -8.35
C VAL A 360 -7.04 -1.60 -6.96
N ALA A 361 -5.92 -2.31 -6.80
CA ALA A 361 -5.53 -2.89 -5.51
C ALA A 361 -5.34 -1.80 -4.42
N SER A 362 -4.78 -0.64 -4.79
CA SER A 362 -4.61 0.51 -3.90
C SER A 362 -5.96 1.12 -3.50
N LEU A 363 -6.88 1.27 -4.46
CA LEU A 363 -8.24 1.75 -4.20
C LEU A 363 -8.97 0.84 -3.21
N GLY A 364 -9.00 -0.48 -3.46
CA GLY A 364 -9.64 -1.45 -2.57
C GLY A 364 -9.03 -1.46 -1.18
N ARG A 365 -7.69 -1.51 -1.10
CA ARG A 365 -6.93 -1.47 0.15
C ARG A 365 -7.28 -0.28 1.03
N ASN A 366 -7.25 0.93 0.47
CA ASN A 366 -7.53 2.14 1.22
C ASN A 366 -9.03 2.29 1.55
N SER A 367 -9.93 1.78 0.70
CA SER A 367 -11.37 1.75 0.99
C SER A 367 -11.69 0.85 2.20
N PHE A 368 -11.12 -0.37 2.27
CA PHE A 368 -11.31 -1.23 3.44
C PHE A 368 -10.66 -0.64 4.69
N ALA A 369 -9.48 0.00 4.57
CA ALA A 369 -8.84 0.73 5.67
C ALA A 369 -9.67 1.91 6.16
N ALA A 370 -10.50 2.50 5.30
CA ALA A 370 -11.41 3.58 5.67
C ALA A 370 -12.64 3.06 6.44
N PHE A 371 -13.26 1.99 5.97
CA PHE A 371 -14.59 1.58 6.46
C PHE A 371 -14.56 0.46 7.50
N LEU A 372 -13.64 -0.50 7.40
CA LEU A 372 -13.61 -1.65 8.32
C LEU A 372 -13.41 -1.25 9.78
N PRO A 373 -12.55 -0.28 10.15
CA PRO A 373 -12.40 0.19 11.52
C PRO A 373 -13.67 0.81 12.12
N LEU A 374 -14.58 1.33 11.29
CA LEU A 374 -15.87 1.87 11.77
C LEU A 374 -16.74 0.79 12.40
N ALA A 375 -16.64 -0.44 11.92
CA ALA A 375 -17.39 -1.57 12.45
C ALA A 375 -16.76 -2.21 13.71
N SER A 376 -15.48 -1.86 14.01
CA SER A 376 -14.71 -2.49 15.09
C SER A 376 -15.43 -2.47 16.46
N PRO A 377 -15.92 -1.32 16.96
CA PRO A 377 -16.52 -1.28 18.28
C PRO A 377 -17.76 -2.17 18.41
N GLN A 378 -18.67 -2.11 17.43
CA GLN A 378 -19.88 -2.93 17.41
C GLN A 378 -19.55 -4.42 17.22
N LEU A 379 -18.55 -4.71 16.37
CA LEU A 379 -18.11 -6.08 16.13
C LEU A 379 -17.65 -6.75 17.43
N PHE A 380 -16.75 -6.10 18.17
CA PHE A 380 -16.18 -6.67 19.39
C PHE A 380 -17.13 -6.59 20.60
N SER A 381 -17.98 -5.55 20.68
CA SER A 381 -18.97 -5.45 21.77
C SER A 381 -20.11 -6.45 21.64
N ASN A 382 -20.58 -6.72 20.42
CA ASN A 382 -21.74 -7.60 20.20
C ASN A 382 -21.37 -9.08 20.13
N LEU A 383 -20.23 -9.43 19.51
CA LEU A 383 -19.80 -10.82 19.35
C LEU A 383 -18.81 -11.28 20.42
N GLY A 384 -18.21 -10.35 21.15
CA GLY A 384 -17.06 -10.63 22.01
C GLY A 384 -15.79 -10.89 21.21
N TYR A 385 -14.65 -10.88 21.87
CA TYR A 385 -13.32 -10.95 21.22
C TYR A 385 -13.11 -12.26 20.45
N GLY A 386 -13.49 -13.39 21.03
CA GLY A 386 -13.30 -14.72 20.44
C GLY A 386 -14.07 -14.90 19.13
N TRP A 387 -15.37 -14.60 19.13
CA TRP A 387 -16.20 -14.77 17.92
C TRP A 387 -15.95 -13.70 16.87
N ALA A 388 -15.64 -12.45 17.28
CA ALA A 388 -15.22 -11.42 16.36
C ALA A 388 -13.91 -11.80 15.63
N GLY A 389 -12.91 -12.29 16.39
CA GLY A 389 -11.68 -12.83 15.83
C GLY A 389 -11.91 -14.04 14.90
N SER A 390 -12.85 -14.92 15.28
CA SER A 390 -13.22 -16.08 14.46
C SER A 390 -13.89 -15.68 13.15
N LEU A 391 -14.84 -14.74 13.17
CA LEU A 391 -15.49 -14.24 11.96
C LEU A 391 -14.45 -13.68 10.97
N LEU A 392 -13.55 -12.82 11.46
CA LEU A 392 -12.49 -12.25 10.65
C LEU A 392 -11.49 -13.32 10.19
N GLY A 393 -11.18 -14.30 11.04
CA GLY A 393 -10.33 -15.44 10.73
C GLY A 393 -10.90 -16.32 9.62
N PHE A 394 -12.21 -16.66 9.66
CA PHE A 394 -12.87 -17.44 8.60
C PHE A 394 -12.87 -16.71 7.26
N ILE A 395 -13.10 -15.39 7.24
CA ILE A 395 -12.96 -14.59 6.02
C ILE A 395 -11.52 -14.66 5.52
N GLY A 396 -10.52 -14.56 6.41
CA GLY A 396 -9.11 -14.70 6.10
C GLY A 396 -8.77 -16.05 5.47
N VAL A 397 -9.30 -17.16 6.01
CA VAL A 397 -9.16 -18.52 5.45
C VAL A 397 -9.78 -18.60 4.06
N ALA A 398 -10.99 -18.09 3.88
CA ALA A 398 -11.65 -18.09 2.56
C ALA A 398 -10.84 -17.34 1.52
N LEU A 399 -10.30 -16.18 1.88
CA LEU A 399 -9.43 -15.39 0.97
C LEU A 399 -8.07 -16.03 0.74
N SER A 400 -7.58 -16.88 1.65
CA SER A 400 -6.35 -17.65 1.46
C SER A 400 -6.46 -18.72 0.35
N LEU A 401 -7.67 -19.01 -0.13
CA LEU A 401 -7.88 -19.84 -1.31
C LEU A 401 -7.45 -19.15 -2.61
N VAL A 402 -7.43 -17.81 -2.64
CA VAL A 402 -7.07 -17.03 -3.84
C VAL A 402 -5.68 -17.40 -4.38
N PRO A 403 -4.58 -17.29 -3.59
CA PRO A 403 -3.27 -17.70 -4.07
C PRO A 403 -3.18 -19.20 -4.39
N VAL A 404 -3.90 -20.07 -3.68
CA VAL A 404 -3.92 -21.51 -3.95
C VAL A 404 -4.52 -21.80 -5.34
N VAL A 405 -5.67 -21.22 -5.65
CA VAL A 405 -6.32 -21.39 -6.97
C VAL A 405 -5.43 -20.87 -8.10
N LEU A 406 -4.75 -19.73 -7.88
CA LEU A 406 -3.84 -19.16 -8.88
C LEU A 406 -2.59 -20.00 -9.09
N VAL A 407 -2.02 -20.58 -8.04
CA VAL A 407 -0.89 -21.50 -8.17
C VAL A 407 -1.27 -22.77 -8.96
N LEU A 408 -2.48 -23.29 -8.73
CA LEU A 408 -2.95 -24.52 -9.38
C LEU A 408 -3.43 -24.30 -10.82
N LYS A 409 -4.10 -23.18 -11.11
CA LYS A 409 -4.76 -22.89 -12.40
C LYS A 409 -4.20 -21.66 -13.13
N GLY A 410 -3.09 -21.10 -12.67
CA GLY A 410 -2.50 -19.85 -13.20
C GLY A 410 -2.33 -19.81 -14.72
N PRO A 411 -1.68 -20.81 -15.36
CA PRO A 411 -1.53 -20.82 -16.81
C PRO A 411 -2.86 -20.77 -17.57
N THR A 412 -3.88 -21.49 -17.09
CA THR A 412 -5.22 -21.48 -17.69
C THR A 412 -5.91 -20.13 -17.54
N ILE A 413 -5.75 -19.50 -16.39
CA ILE A 413 -6.35 -18.19 -16.09
C ILE A 413 -5.68 -17.12 -16.94
N ARG A 414 -4.33 -17.11 -17.05
CA ARG A 414 -3.61 -16.14 -17.89
C ARG A 414 -4.01 -16.23 -19.36
N ARG A 415 -4.20 -17.44 -19.90
CA ARG A 415 -4.66 -17.63 -21.29
C ARG A 415 -6.05 -17.10 -21.55
N ARG A 416 -6.91 -17.02 -20.52
CA ARG A 416 -8.28 -16.48 -20.63
C ARG A 416 -8.34 -14.98 -20.40
N SER A 417 -7.37 -14.37 -19.75
CA SER A 417 -7.29 -12.94 -19.49
C SER A 417 -6.85 -12.19 -20.75
N PRO A 418 -7.65 -11.25 -21.27
CA PRO A 418 -7.27 -10.42 -22.42
C PRO A 418 -6.01 -9.61 -22.13
N PHE A 419 -5.95 -8.95 -20.96
CA PHE A 419 -4.85 -8.07 -20.58
C PHE A 419 -3.53 -8.83 -20.34
N MET A 420 -3.57 -9.99 -19.66
CA MET A 420 -2.37 -10.81 -19.45
C MET A 420 -1.86 -11.40 -20.77
N ARG A 421 -2.76 -11.81 -21.65
CA ARG A 421 -2.40 -12.33 -22.97
C ARG A 421 -1.72 -11.27 -23.82
N GLU A 422 -2.28 -10.06 -23.89
CA GLU A 422 -1.68 -8.95 -24.62
C GLU A 422 -0.34 -8.54 -24.05
N ALA A 423 -0.18 -8.48 -22.73
CA ALA A 423 1.10 -8.24 -22.06
C ALA A 423 2.15 -9.29 -22.41
N SER A 424 1.73 -10.55 -22.63
CA SER A 424 2.67 -11.64 -23.02
C SER A 424 3.13 -11.57 -24.47
N TRP A 425 2.30 -11.02 -25.38
CA TRP A 425 2.63 -10.94 -26.81
C TRP A 425 3.56 -9.76 -27.14
N SER A 426 3.39 -8.61 -26.52
CA SER A 426 4.25 -7.43 -26.75
C SER A 426 5.73 -7.66 -26.43
N GLY A 427 6.06 -8.60 -25.55
CA GLY A 427 7.45 -8.98 -25.27
C GLY A 427 8.11 -9.89 -26.34
N GLY A 428 7.36 -10.32 -27.37
CA GLY A 428 7.87 -11.11 -28.49
C GLY A 428 8.23 -10.28 -29.71
N GLU A 429 7.57 -9.13 -29.89
CA GLU A 429 7.82 -8.22 -31.02
C GLU A 429 9.10 -7.40 -30.82
N GLU A 430 9.37 -6.87 -29.62
CA GLU A 430 10.64 -6.18 -29.34
C GLU A 430 11.90 -7.04 -29.57
N LYS A 431 11.81 -8.36 -29.42
CA LYS A 431 12.94 -9.26 -29.72
C LYS A 431 13.11 -9.58 -31.20
N LYS A 432 12.08 -9.41 -32.03
CA LYS A 432 12.22 -9.59 -33.48
C LYS A 432 12.84 -8.35 -34.12
N GLU A 433 12.42 -7.15 -33.72
CA GLU A 433 12.99 -5.91 -34.24
C GLU A 433 14.49 -5.76 -33.92
N THR A 434 14.92 -6.11 -32.71
CA THR A 434 16.36 -6.07 -32.36
C THR A 434 17.21 -7.15 -33.05
N HIS A 435 16.62 -8.26 -33.51
CA HIS A 435 17.34 -9.29 -34.28
C HIS A 435 17.39 -8.98 -35.78
N ASP A 436 16.39 -8.26 -36.29
CA ASP A 436 16.36 -7.84 -37.70
C ASP A 436 17.20 -6.57 -37.94
N GLU A 437 17.55 -5.81 -36.89
CA GLU A 437 18.52 -4.69 -36.96
C GLU A 437 19.99 -5.14 -36.79
N GLU A 438 20.27 -6.34 -36.26
CA GLU A 438 21.62 -6.91 -36.13
C GLU A 438 21.98 -7.88 -37.28
N SER A 439 21.08 -8.15 -38.21
CA SER A 439 21.32 -8.98 -39.43
C SER A 439 21.44 -8.10 -40.68
#